data_b7a8e830d9682eb0e948aa0380e1d3b0
#
_entry.id   b7a8e830d9682eb0e948aa0380e1d3b0
#
_cell.length_a   1.000
_cell.length_b   1.000
_cell.length_c   1.000
_cell.angle_alpha   90.00
_cell.angle_beta   90.00
_cell.angle_gamma   90.00
#
_symmetry.space_group_name_H-M   'P 1'
#
loop_
_entity.id
_entity.type
_entity.pdbx_description
1 polymer ?
#
loop_
_entity_poly.entity_id
_entity_poly.type
_entity_poly.pdbx_seq_one_letter_code
_entity_poly.pdbx_strand_id
1 'polypeptide(L)'
;MKKLLLISSLLFLCGMTLLAQKDDALVNVEIIVSDNQGNVLKDVAIYNSKNRLIGITNHEGITWISAQYSDAIIISHLSFEPKVIKISESDLYEKEFNNFIMIVTLEQKSHVLPEVTVVEKKPQLAYENKEVWVLDYSVDEKGIMAVTSDGKKSYLLHLGFEQDTISIKEIDKKLDILYREILYRDIFGNTHLMSLDSAFQIHSVKDDLQLLYGVTLEKHQSTFKSIEALTDSIVVTKKKLYSGQEVVYFYTNRNNGKTEVLCDVYGSSREMAKNWRMDEIRLRRALNPGESDFVNPYEKPLEWEAFEADMLKRVMLQEIYVPLLNIDNKIYIFDFQKDYIYKYDEKGKYLGKTEISFHLKSRYARRDALDNPWDKKLIYDKARKEVYAQYISSGTVTLKKIDLENGNVIDTYVLDDHYFPENIQVYDGVIYYQFIDTRMTFGKDCRS
;
A
#
# COMPACT_ATOMS: atom_id res chain seq x y z
N MET A 1 33.22 63.40 -34.99
CA MET A 1 32.97 61.94 -35.31
C MET A 1 32.74 61.05 -34.11
N LYS A 2 33.48 61.12 -33.00
CA LYS A 2 33.27 60.22 -31.80
C LYS A 2 31.89 60.36 -31.14
N LYS A 3 31.28 61.56 -31.10
CA LYS A 3 29.92 61.73 -30.48
C LYS A 3 28.77 61.19 -31.33
N LEU A 4 28.92 61.16 -32.67
CA LEU A 4 27.89 60.60 -33.56
C LEU A 4 27.87 59.07 -33.52
N LEU A 5 29.05 58.45 -33.38
CA LEU A 5 29.14 56.96 -33.15
C LEU A 5 28.54 56.48 -31.87
N LEU A 6 28.61 57.27 -30.78
CA LEU A 6 28.03 56.92 -29.47
C LEU A 6 26.49 56.97 -29.50
N ILE A 7 25.91 57.96 -30.23
CA ILE A 7 24.46 58.09 -30.40
C ILE A 7 23.89 56.95 -31.27
N SER A 8 24.61 56.59 -32.35
CA SER A 8 24.24 55.45 -33.19
C SER A 8 24.30 54.10 -32.44
N SER A 9 25.31 53.89 -31.59
CA SER A 9 25.43 52.69 -30.73
C SER A 9 24.33 52.61 -29.67
N LEU A 10 23.94 53.77 -29.09
CA LEU A 10 22.89 53.83 -28.08
C LEU A 10 21.50 53.57 -28.68
N LEU A 11 21.24 54.07 -29.90
CA LEU A 11 19.99 53.78 -30.63
C LEU A 11 19.90 52.33 -31.10
N PHE A 12 21.02 51.66 -31.41
CA PHE A 12 21.04 50.25 -31.78
C PHE A 12 20.84 49.33 -30.55
N LEU A 13 21.38 49.69 -29.38
CA LEU A 13 21.11 48.98 -28.12
C LEU A 13 19.66 49.14 -27.67
N CYS A 14 19.04 50.33 -27.87
CA CYS A 14 17.63 50.55 -27.50
C CYS A 14 16.66 49.82 -28.43
N GLY A 15 17.04 49.63 -29.71
CA GLY A 15 16.28 48.82 -30.67
C GLY A 15 16.31 47.34 -30.40
N MET A 16 17.40 46.80 -29.84
CA MET A 16 17.50 45.38 -29.47
C MET A 16 16.72 45.03 -28.20
N THR A 17 16.51 45.95 -27.26
CA THR A 17 15.69 45.71 -26.07
C THR A 17 14.20 45.71 -26.36
N LEU A 18 13.76 46.35 -27.45
CA LEU A 18 12.33 46.33 -27.85
C LEU A 18 11.90 45.02 -28.56
N LEU A 19 12.84 44.24 -29.07
CA LEU A 19 12.54 42.91 -29.66
C LEU A 19 12.53 41.77 -28.67
N ALA A 20 13.00 41.98 -27.43
CA ALA A 20 13.07 40.95 -26.38
C ALA A 20 11.86 40.95 -25.41
N GLN A 21 10.89 41.84 -25.61
CA GLN A 21 9.73 41.99 -24.67
C GLN A 21 8.42 41.37 -25.17
N LYS A 22 8.45 40.57 -26.24
CA LYS A 22 7.22 39.99 -26.79
C LYS A 22 6.78 38.68 -26.10
N ASP A 23 7.68 38.04 -25.34
CA ASP A 23 7.40 36.72 -24.74
C ASP A 23 6.65 36.76 -23.41
N ASP A 24 6.52 37.91 -22.73
CA ASP A 24 5.90 38.05 -21.43
C ASP A 24 4.46 38.59 -21.44
N ALA A 25 3.89 38.83 -22.61
CA ALA A 25 2.53 39.35 -22.69
C ALA A 25 1.47 38.28 -22.33
N LEU A 26 0.66 38.56 -21.32
CA LEU A 26 -0.51 37.74 -21.00
C LEU A 26 -1.53 37.87 -22.14
N VAL A 27 -1.96 36.75 -22.65
CA VAL A 27 -3.03 36.63 -23.66
C VAL A 27 -4.23 35.89 -23.04
N ASN A 28 -5.41 36.28 -23.42
CA ASN A 28 -6.63 35.57 -23.05
C ASN A 28 -6.95 34.56 -24.15
N VAL A 29 -7.02 33.29 -23.77
CA VAL A 29 -7.26 32.20 -24.71
C VAL A 29 -8.58 31.54 -24.38
N GLU A 30 -9.50 31.59 -25.34
CA GLU A 30 -10.73 30.80 -25.37
C GLU A 30 -10.38 29.40 -25.88
N ILE A 31 -10.45 28.40 -25.02
CA ILE A 31 -10.15 27.02 -25.40
C ILE A 31 -11.47 26.30 -25.68
N ILE A 32 -11.57 25.73 -26.87
CA ILE A 32 -12.68 24.88 -27.29
C ILE A 32 -12.16 23.46 -27.40
N VAL A 33 -12.77 22.54 -26.64
CA VAL A 33 -12.35 21.13 -26.61
C VAL A 33 -13.40 20.23 -27.22
N SER A 34 -13.00 19.38 -28.17
CA SER A 34 -13.85 18.40 -28.83
C SER A 34 -13.20 17.03 -28.90
N ASP A 35 -13.97 16.00 -29.22
CA ASP A 35 -13.47 14.67 -29.59
C ASP A 35 -13.11 14.58 -31.09
N ASN A 36 -12.60 13.43 -31.51
CA ASN A 36 -12.26 13.16 -32.92
C ASN A 36 -13.48 13.11 -33.86
N GLN A 37 -14.70 13.09 -33.33
CA GLN A 37 -15.94 13.13 -34.09
C GLN A 37 -16.54 14.54 -34.19
N GLY A 38 -15.89 15.53 -33.51
CA GLY A 38 -16.32 16.91 -33.47
C GLY A 38 -17.36 17.21 -32.36
N ASN A 39 -17.65 16.26 -31.47
CA ASN A 39 -18.53 16.53 -30.34
C ASN A 39 -17.78 17.34 -29.28
N VAL A 40 -18.40 18.41 -28.78
CA VAL A 40 -17.80 19.26 -27.73
C VAL A 40 -17.75 18.52 -26.40
N LEU A 41 -16.66 18.71 -25.65
CA LEU A 41 -16.41 18.03 -24.39
C LEU A 41 -16.55 18.99 -23.20
N LYS A 42 -17.56 18.74 -22.36
CA LYS A 42 -17.75 19.44 -21.09
C LYS A 42 -16.88 18.82 -19.98
N ASP A 43 -16.69 19.58 -18.89
CA ASP A 43 -15.99 19.13 -17.68
C ASP A 43 -14.51 18.74 -17.94
N VAL A 44 -13.90 19.24 -19.02
CA VAL A 44 -12.48 19.06 -19.30
C VAL A 44 -11.68 20.02 -18.43
N ALA A 45 -10.79 19.49 -17.62
CA ALA A 45 -9.93 20.26 -16.73
C ALA A 45 -8.64 20.70 -17.45
N ILE A 46 -8.28 21.98 -17.28
CA ILE A 46 -7.06 22.56 -17.84
C ILE A 46 -6.14 22.96 -16.70
N TYR A 47 -4.92 22.45 -16.72
CA TYR A 47 -3.90 22.72 -15.73
C TYR A 47 -2.73 23.46 -16.36
N ASN A 48 -2.04 24.28 -15.57
CA ASN A 48 -0.76 24.87 -16.00
C ASN A 48 0.41 23.90 -15.76
N SER A 49 1.61 24.25 -16.16
CA SER A 49 2.85 23.48 -16.00
C SER A 49 3.19 23.12 -14.53
N LYS A 50 2.62 23.84 -13.55
CA LYS A 50 2.74 23.57 -12.11
C LYS A 50 1.60 22.68 -11.57
N ASN A 51 0.84 22.05 -12.45
CA ASN A 51 -0.29 21.19 -12.12
C ASN A 51 -1.42 21.88 -11.32
N ARG A 52 -1.55 23.21 -11.49
CA ARG A 52 -2.63 24.01 -10.90
C ARG A 52 -3.78 24.13 -11.90
N LEU A 53 -5.00 23.84 -11.44
CA LEU A 53 -6.21 24.00 -12.25
C LEU A 53 -6.41 25.50 -12.61
N ILE A 54 -6.53 25.80 -13.89
CA ILE A 54 -6.70 27.16 -14.43
C ILE A 54 -7.99 27.34 -15.23
N GLY A 55 -8.70 26.25 -15.59
CA GLY A 55 -9.99 26.31 -16.28
C GLY A 55 -10.69 24.95 -16.31
N ILE A 56 -12.01 24.98 -16.51
CA ILE A 56 -12.85 23.80 -16.76
C ILE A 56 -13.83 24.17 -17.86
N THR A 57 -13.98 23.31 -18.88
CA THR A 57 -14.92 23.56 -19.99
C THR A 57 -16.37 23.45 -19.53
N ASN A 58 -17.21 24.34 -20.04
CA ASN A 58 -18.65 24.36 -19.82
C ASN A 58 -19.38 23.34 -20.73
N HIS A 59 -20.71 23.38 -20.77
CA HIS A 59 -21.56 22.49 -21.60
C HIS A 59 -21.37 22.65 -23.09
N GLU A 60 -20.79 23.77 -23.53
CA GLU A 60 -20.41 24.04 -24.93
C GLU A 60 -18.96 23.63 -25.24
N GLY A 61 -18.24 23.00 -24.29
CA GLY A 61 -16.85 22.61 -24.41
C GLY A 61 -15.87 23.77 -24.35
N ILE A 62 -16.29 24.95 -23.81
CA ILE A 62 -15.53 26.21 -23.85
C ILE A 62 -15.06 26.59 -22.46
N THR A 63 -13.82 27.07 -22.35
CA THR A 63 -13.30 27.74 -21.16
C THR A 63 -12.34 28.87 -21.54
N TRP A 64 -12.13 29.81 -20.63
CA TRP A 64 -11.20 30.92 -20.80
C TRP A 64 -10.05 30.80 -19.82
N ILE A 65 -8.83 31.00 -20.32
CA ILE A 65 -7.63 31.05 -19.49
C ILE A 65 -6.81 32.30 -19.84
N SER A 66 -6.02 32.78 -18.86
CA SER A 66 -4.98 33.77 -19.13
C SER A 66 -3.63 33.06 -19.05
N ALA A 67 -2.82 33.14 -20.09
CA ALA A 67 -1.55 32.44 -20.21
C ALA A 67 -0.52 33.30 -20.93
N GLN A 68 0.74 32.96 -20.83
CA GLN A 68 1.82 33.55 -21.59
C GLN A 68 2.14 32.71 -22.84
N TYR A 69 2.68 33.33 -23.86
CA TYR A 69 3.30 32.57 -24.96
C TYR A 69 4.38 31.65 -24.40
N SER A 70 4.47 30.44 -24.92
CA SER A 70 5.33 29.34 -24.46
C SER A 70 4.94 28.65 -23.18
N ASP A 71 3.85 29.05 -22.48
CA ASP A 71 3.30 28.29 -21.38
C ASP A 71 2.84 26.90 -21.87
N ALA A 72 3.11 25.88 -21.05
CA ALA A 72 2.58 24.54 -21.27
C ALA A 72 1.31 24.35 -20.45
N ILE A 73 0.23 23.89 -21.10
CA ILE A 73 -1.01 23.53 -20.46
C ILE A 73 -1.27 22.04 -20.64
N ILE A 74 -1.90 21.44 -19.63
CA ILE A 74 -2.30 20.03 -19.62
C ILE A 74 -3.82 20.01 -19.67
N ILE A 75 -4.39 19.37 -20.68
CA ILE A 75 -5.81 19.24 -20.89
C ILE A 75 -6.19 17.80 -20.59
N SER A 76 -7.07 17.59 -19.62
CA SER A 76 -7.39 16.28 -19.08
C SER A 76 -8.88 16.08 -18.91
N HIS A 77 -9.37 14.92 -19.34
CA HIS A 77 -10.75 14.46 -19.13
C HIS A 77 -10.77 12.98 -18.73
N LEU A 78 -11.79 12.57 -17.97
CA LEU A 78 -11.88 11.20 -17.43
C LEU A 78 -11.81 10.11 -18.52
N SER A 79 -12.49 10.33 -19.65
CA SER A 79 -12.66 9.35 -20.74
C SER A 79 -11.71 9.57 -21.93
N PHE A 80 -10.81 10.55 -21.86
CA PHE A 80 -9.93 10.91 -22.98
C PHE A 80 -8.47 10.93 -22.52
N GLU A 81 -7.54 10.64 -23.46
CA GLU A 81 -6.11 10.74 -23.20
C GLU A 81 -5.73 12.20 -22.87
N PRO A 82 -4.94 12.44 -21.84
CA PRO A 82 -4.51 13.79 -21.50
C PRO A 82 -3.57 14.33 -22.59
N LYS A 83 -3.75 15.59 -22.96
CA LYS A 83 -2.95 16.26 -23.98
C LYS A 83 -2.18 17.42 -23.39
N VAL A 84 -0.88 17.45 -23.63
CA VAL A 84 -0.01 18.57 -23.26
C VAL A 84 0.19 19.45 -24.49
N ILE A 85 -0.14 20.74 -24.36
CA ILE A 85 -0.02 21.71 -25.44
C ILE A 85 0.82 22.88 -24.95
N LYS A 86 1.77 23.31 -25.77
CA LYS A 86 2.51 24.54 -25.55
C LYS A 86 1.83 25.65 -26.34
N ILE A 87 1.47 26.75 -25.66
CA ILE A 87 0.78 27.86 -26.28
C ILE A 87 1.76 28.56 -27.24
N SER A 88 1.46 28.54 -28.54
CA SER A 88 2.26 29.21 -29.59
C SER A 88 1.38 30.09 -30.46
N GLU A 89 1.94 31.12 -31.07
CA GLU A 89 1.18 32.01 -31.99
C GLU A 89 0.56 31.25 -33.18
N SER A 90 1.17 30.13 -33.58
CA SER A 90 0.66 29.31 -34.70
C SER A 90 -0.61 28.56 -34.39
N ASP A 91 -0.90 28.31 -33.10
CA ASP A 91 -2.04 27.48 -32.62
C ASP A 91 -3.22 28.36 -32.19
N LEU A 92 -3.05 29.68 -32.24
CA LEU A 92 -4.01 30.68 -31.81
C LEU A 92 -4.63 31.42 -33.02
N TYR A 93 -5.97 31.45 -33.01
CA TYR A 93 -6.70 32.28 -33.96
C TYR A 93 -7.12 33.58 -33.26
N GLU A 94 -6.67 34.75 -33.79
CA GLU A 94 -7.02 36.04 -33.22
C GLU A 94 -8.51 36.34 -33.46
N LYS A 95 -9.25 36.63 -32.36
CA LYS A 95 -10.67 36.98 -32.40
C LYS A 95 -10.90 38.48 -32.34
N GLU A 96 -10.31 39.13 -31.35
CA GLU A 96 -10.30 40.59 -31.14
C GLU A 96 -9.20 40.91 -30.12
N PHE A 97 -8.64 42.09 -30.15
CA PHE A 97 -7.58 42.65 -29.30
C PHE A 97 -7.17 41.76 -28.10
N ASN A 98 -6.04 41.04 -28.23
CA ASN A 98 -5.46 40.12 -27.23
C ASN A 98 -6.36 38.95 -26.80
N ASN A 99 -7.46 38.65 -27.48
CA ASN A 99 -8.29 37.47 -27.27
C ASN A 99 -8.06 36.48 -28.42
N PHE A 100 -7.71 35.28 -28.10
CA PHE A 100 -7.37 34.23 -29.04
C PHE A 100 -8.27 33.00 -28.83
N ILE A 101 -8.47 32.22 -29.87
CA ILE A 101 -9.17 30.93 -29.81
C ILE A 101 -8.16 29.82 -30.05
N MET A 102 -8.21 28.78 -29.21
CA MET A 102 -7.46 27.54 -29.41
C MET A 102 -8.48 26.38 -29.47
N ILE A 103 -8.42 25.61 -30.55
CA ILE A 103 -9.22 24.41 -30.72
C ILE A 103 -8.39 23.19 -30.40
N VAL A 104 -8.87 22.34 -29.48
CA VAL A 104 -8.17 21.14 -29.01
C VAL A 104 -9.06 19.92 -29.22
N THR A 105 -8.51 18.94 -29.91
CA THR A 105 -9.16 17.62 -30.04
C THR A 105 -8.47 16.62 -29.14
N LEU A 106 -9.27 15.92 -28.33
CA LEU A 106 -8.82 14.83 -27.47
C LEU A 106 -9.17 13.48 -28.09
N GLU A 107 -8.24 12.53 -27.91
CA GLU A 107 -8.45 11.14 -28.31
C GLU A 107 -9.13 10.36 -27.17
N GLN A 108 -10.15 9.61 -27.52
CA GLN A 108 -10.83 8.76 -26.52
C GLN A 108 -9.84 7.70 -26.00
N LYS A 109 -9.80 7.51 -24.68
CA LYS A 109 -9.03 6.41 -24.11
C LYS A 109 -9.61 5.10 -24.66
N SER A 110 -8.82 4.43 -25.49
CA SER A 110 -9.14 3.05 -25.86
C SER A 110 -8.88 2.16 -24.64
N HIS A 111 -9.83 2.10 -23.71
CA HIS A 111 -9.89 0.97 -22.82
C HIS A 111 -10.32 -0.22 -23.69
N VAL A 112 -9.36 -0.88 -24.31
CA VAL A 112 -9.51 -2.29 -24.60
C VAL A 112 -9.53 -2.93 -23.22
N LEU A 113 -10.72 -3.03 -22.64
CA LEU A 113 -10.94 -3.98 -21.56
C LEU A 113 -10.50 -5.32 -22.17
N PRO A 114 -9.49 -6.00 -21.62
CA PRO A 114 -9.26 -7.38 -22.02
C PRO A 114 -10.62 -8.05 -21.86
N GLU A 115 -10.99 -8.82 -22.89
CA GLU A 115 -12.22 -9.63 -22.86
C GLU A 115 -12.12 -10.51 -21.62
N VAL A 116 -12.72 -10.05 -20.53
CA VAL A 116 -12.80 -10.83 -19.30
C VAL A 116 -13.80 -11.92 -19.63
N THR A 117 -13.29 -13.05 -20.04
CA THR A 117 -14.05 -14.30 -19.99
C THR A 117 -14.27 -14.57 -18.51
N VAL A 118 -15.35 -13.98 -17.96
CA VAL A 118 -15.82 -14.29 -16.61
C VAL A 118 -16.32 -15.72 -16.66
N VAL A 119 -15.44 -16.65 -16.51
CA VAL A 119 -15.83 -17.99 -16.05
C VAL A 119 -16.15 -17.77 -14.58
N GLU A 120 -17.44 -17.56 -14.32
CA GLU A 120 -17.97 -17.40 -12.96
C GLU A 120 -17.81 -18.75 -12.24
N LYS A 121 -16.60 -19.02 -11.77
CA LYS A 121 -16.37 -20.13 -10.84
C LYS A 121 -16.88 -19.69 -9.49
N LYS A 122 -18.05 -20.23 -9.10
CA LYS A 122 -18.56 -20.03 -7.75
C LYS A 122 -17.51 -20.53 -6.73
N PRO A 123 -17.39 -19.86 -5.60
CA PRO A 123 -16.52 -20.33 -4.52
C PRO A 123 -16.87 -21.77 -4.14
N GLN A 124 -15.85 -22.57 -3.93
CA GLN A 124 -16.00 -23.95 -3.49
C GLN A 124 -15.65 -24.05 -2.01
N LEU A 125 -16.36 -24.87 -1.26
CA LEU A 125 -16.03 -25.12 0.13
C LEU A 125 -14.73 -25.94 0.19
N ALA A 126 -13.71 -25.43 0.85
CA ALA A 126 -12.46 -26.15 1.09
C ALA A 126 -12.63 -27.19 2.20
N TYR A 127 -13.46 -26.87 3.17
CA TYR A 127 -13.80 -27.74 4.28
C TYR A 127 -15.21 -27.43 4.78
N GLU A 128 -16.05 -28.46 4.90
CA GLU A 128 -17.37 -28.34 5.45
C GLU A 128 -17.56 -29.39 6.58
N ASN A 129 -17.79 -28.91 7.79
CA ASN A 129 -18.26 -29.73 8.89
C ASN A 129 -19.25 -28.90 9.72
N LYS A 130 -20.47 -29.34 9.85
CA LYS A 130 -21.55 -28.63 10.55
C LYS A 130 -21.37 -28.58 12.06
N GLU A 131 -20.49 -29.43 12.60
CA GLU A 131 -20.29 -29.59 14.04
C GLU A 131 -19.07 -28.86 14.57
N VAL A 132 -18.22 -28.31 13.68
CA VAL A 132 -16.97 -27.61 14.05
C VAL A 132 -16.82 -26.28 13.33
N TRP A 133 -16.23 -25.32 14.01
CA TRP A 133 -15.87 -24.01 13.47
C TRP A 133 -14.40 -23.99 13.11
N VAL A 134 -14.06 -23.41 11.97
CA VAL A 134 -12.68 -23.08 11.62
C VAL A 134 -12.28 -21.81 12.38
N LEU A 135 -11.29 -21.92 13.25
CA LEU A 135 -10.80 -20.80 14.04
C LEU A 135 -9.72 -20.00 13.29
N ASP A 136 -8.84 -20.70 12.59
CA ASP A 136 -7.76 -20.12 11.80
C ASP A 136 -7.24 -21.13 10.79
N TYR A 137 -6.59 -20.65 9.71
CA TYR A 137 -5.95 -21.50 8.74
C TYR A 137 -4.73 -20.84 8.08
N SER A 138 -3.86 -21.65 7.48
CA SER A 138 -2.71 -21.25 6.69
C SER A 138 -2.59 -22.13 5.46
N VAL A 139 -2.32 -21.54 4.30
CA VAL A 139 -2.17 -22.25 3.02
C VAL A 139 -0.72 -22.21 2.56
N ASP A 140 -0.20 -23.37 2.13
CA ASP A 140 1.16 -23.46 1.57
C ASP A 140 1.25 -24.58 0.51
N GLU A 141 2.49 -24.87 0.08
CA GLU A 141 2.78 -25.91 -0.92
C GLU A 141 2.37 -27.34 -0.51
N LYS A 142 2.11 -27.55 0.78
CA LYS A 142 1.71 -28.87 1.35
C LYS A 142 0.20 -29.02 1.49
N GLY A 143 -0.55 -27.94 1.27
CA GLY A 143 -2.00 -27.90 1.43
C GLY A 143 -2.47 -26.83 2.42
N ILE A 144 -3.53 -27.14 3.14
CA ILE A 144 -4.18 -26.23 4.08
C ILE A 144 -4.02 -26.78 5.49
N MET A 145 -3.36 -26.03 6.36
CA MET A 145 -3.33 -26.30 7.79
C MET A 145 -4.44 -25.48 8.45
N ALA A 146 -5.37 -26.12 9.17
CA ALA A 146 -6.47 -25.44 9.83
C ALA A 146 -6.58 -25.83 11.31
N VAL A 147 -7.04 -24.89 12.12
CA VAL A 147 -7.44 -25.14 13.50
C VAL A 147 -8.95 -25.01 13.58
N THR A 148 -9.61 -26.05 14.10
CA THR A 148 -11.07 -26.12 14.24
C THR A 148 -11.46 -26.38 15.68
N SER A 149 -12.72 -26.07 16.05
CA SER A 149 -13.26 -26.34 17.37
C SER A 149 -14.74 -26.75 17.31
N ASP A 150 -15.15 -27.71 18.15
CA ASP A 150 -16.55 -28.07 18.39
C ASP A 150 -17.12 -27.36 19.63
N GLY A 151 -16.39 -26.37 20.19
CA GLY A 151 -16.72 -25.68 21.43
C GLY A 151 -16.31 -26.42 22.70
N LYS A 152 -15.90 -27.70 22.61
CA LYS A 152 -15.39 -28.53 23.73
C LYS A 152 -13.94 -28.93 23.52
N LYS A 153 -13.57 -29.18 22.28
CA LYS A 153 -12.25 -29.62 21.86
C LYS A 153 -11.81 -28.82 20.64
N SER A 154 -10.52 -28.69 20.49
CA SER A 154 -9.90 -28.10 19.30
C SER A 154 -9.09 -29.16 18.58
N TYR A 155 -9.06 -29.03 17.25
CA TYR A 155 -8.37 -29.95 16.36
C TYR A 155 -7.47 -29.21 15.41
N LEU A 156 -6.31 -29.77 15.15
CA LEU A 156 -5.42 -29.38 14.07
C LEU A 156 -5.69 -30.30 12.89
N LEU A 157 -5.98 -29.72 11.72
CA LEU A 157 -6.27 -30.46 10.49
C LEU A 157 -5.22 -30.11 9.43
N HIS A 158 -4.81 -31.11 8.67
CA HIS A 158 -4.08 -30.94 7.44
C HIS A 158 -4.94 -31.43 6.28
N LEU A 159 -5.28 -30.53 5.37
CA LEU A 159 -6.12 -30.81 4.20
C LEU A 159 -5.30 -30.68 2.93
N GLY A 160 -5.52 -31.56 1.97
CA GLY A 160 -5.03 -31.44 0.61
C GLY A 160 -5.83 -30.40 -0.19
N PHE A 161 -5.33 -30.02 -1.37
CA PHE A 161 -6.03 -29.08 -2.25
C PHE A 161 -7.27 -29.68 -2.92
N GLU A 162 -7.39 -31.00 -2.94
CA GLU A 162 -8.55 -31.74 -3.45
C GLU A 162 -9.62 -31.99 -2.39
N GLN A 163 -9.56 -31.27 -1.26
CA GLN A 163 -10.49 -31.37 -0.14
C GLN A 163 -10.40 -32.68 0.66
N ASP A 164 -9.37 -33.45 0.45
CA ASP A 164 -9.07 -34.64 1.23
C ASP A 164 -8.46 -34.27 2.59
N THR A 165 -8.88 -34.96 3.64
CA THR A 165 -8.26 -34.80 4.96
C THR A 165 -7.05 -35.73 5.03
N ILE A 166 -5.85 -35.14 5.00
CA ILE A 166 -4.58 -35.87 5.09
C ILE A 166 -4.36 -36.35 6.54
N SER A 167 -4.56 -35.48 7.51
CA SER A 167 -4.39 -35.83 8.93
C SER A 167 -5.19 -34.91 9.85
N ILE A 168 -5.53 -35.44 11.04
CA ILE A 168 -6.23 -34.72 12.10
C ILE A 168 -5.63 -35.06 13.46
N LYS A 169 -5.46 -34.06 14.33
CA LYS A 169 -4.96 -34.20 15.67
C LYS A 169 -5.78 -33.39 16.67
N GLU A 170 -6.24 -34.02 17.75
CA GLU A 170 -6.82 -33.29 18.89
C GLU A 170 -5.71 -32.47 19.58
N ILE A 171 -5.99 -31.18 19.82
CA ILE A 171 -5.10 -30.29 20.58
C ILE A 171 -5.38 -30.47 22.06
N ASP A 172 -4.31 -30.63 22.86
CA ASP A 172 -4.48 -30.80 24.34
C ASP A 172 -5.20 -29.55 24.91
N LYS A 173 -6.24 -29.78 25.70
CA LYS A 173 -6.99 -28.72 26.38
C LYS A 173 -6.17 -27.84 27.31
N LYS A 174 -4.98 -28.29 27.73
CA LYS A 174 -4.06 -27.51 28.54
C LYS A 174 -3.37 -26.40 27.71
N LEU A 175 -3.44 -26.47 26.38
CA LEU A 175 -2.95 -25.44 25.51
C LEU A 175 -4.08 -24.43 25.29
N ASP A 176 -4.04 -23.34 26.06
CA ASP A 176 -4.94 -22.20 25.84
C ASP A 176 -4.57 -21.52 24.53
N ILE A 177 -5.34 -21.83 23.46
CA ILE A 177 -5.09 -21.29 22.12
C ILE A 177 -5.45 -19.81 22.11
N LEU A 178 -4.64 -18.99 21.41
CA LEU A 178 -4.97 -17.59 21.13
C LEU A 178 -6.27 -17.48 20.33
N TYR A 179 -7.04 -16.40 20.57
CA TYR A 179 -8.24 -16.10 19.78
C TYR A 179 -7.95 -15.43 18.44
N ARG A 180 -6.71 -14.99 18.20
CA ARG A 180 -6.25 -14.34 16.96
C ARG A 180 -4.83 -14.80 16.66
N GLU A 181 -4.50 -14.90 15.38
CA GLU A 181 -3.20 -15.41 14.91
C GLU A 181 -2.84 -16.75 15.56
N ILE A 182 -3.76 -17.71 15.50
CA ILE A 182 -3.59 -19.05 16.08
C ILE A 182 -2.48 -19.80 15.33
N LEU A 183 -2.46 -19.63 14.01
CA LEU A 183 -1.41 -20.15 13.14
C LEU A 183 -0.48 -19.02 12.70
N TYR A 184 0.80 -19.19 12.92
CA TYR A 184 1.84 -18.28 12.47
C TYR A 184 2.82 -19.03 11.57
N ARG A 185 3.09 -18.48 10.38
CA ARG A 185 4.09 -19.03 9.48
C ARG A 185 5.38 -18.21 9.59
N ASP A 186 6.48 -18.87 9.95
CA ASP A 186 7.79 -18.23 10.06
C ASP A 186 8.44 -18.00 8.68
N ILE A 187 9.56 -17.26 8.68
CA ILE A 187 10.30 -16.95 7.46
C ILE A 187 10.89 -18.19 6.78
N PHE A 188 11.06 -19.29 7.52
CA PHE A 188 11.56 -20.57 6.99
C PHE A 188 10.44 -21.40 6.38
N GLY A 189 9.18 -20.96 6.47
CA GLY A 189 8.03 -21.66 5.97
C GLY A 189 7.42 -22.67 6.93
N ASN A 190 7.87 -22.72 8.20
CA ASN A 190 7.28 -23.58 9.20
C ASN A 190 6.02 -22.94 9.78
N THR A 191 4.98 -23.73 9.94
CA THR A 191 3.75 -23.28 10.61
C THR A 191 3.84 -23.57 12.10
N HIS A 192 3.48 -22.58 12.91
CA HIS A 192 3.47 -22.66 14.37
C HIS A 192 2.05 -22.54 14.90
N LEU A 193 1.70 -23.37 15.89
CA LEU A 193 0.49 -23.22 16.70
C LEU A 193 0.82 -22.30 17.86
N MET A 194 0.06 -21.22 18.02
CA MET A 194 0.25 -20.19 19.03
C MET A 194 -0.72 -20.40 20.18
N SER A 195 -0.21 -20.47 21.41
CA SER A 195 -0.99 -20.47 22.65
C SER A 195 -0.76 -19.17 23.44
N LEU A 196 -1.45 -18.99 24.59
CA LEU A 196 -1.30 -17.79 25.42
C LEU A 196 0.13 -17.60 25.97
N ASP A 197 0.86 -18.67 26.17
CA ASP A 197 2.19 -18.67 26.79
C ASP A 197 3.31 -19.24 25.91
N SER A 198 2.95 -20.02 24.89
CA SER A 198 3.91 -20.79 24.11
C SER A 198 3.58 -20.85 22.64
N ALA A 199 4.58 -21.11 21.81
CA ALA A 199 4.45 -21.41 20.39
C ALA A 199 5.05 -22.78 20.10
N PHE A 200 4.37 -23.58 19.28
CA PHE A 200 4.77 -24.94 18.92
C PHE A 200 4.90 -25.05 17.40
N GLN A 201 6.01 -25.56 16.91
CA GLN A 201 6.14 -25.86 15.50
C GLN A 201 5.28 -27.08 15.13
N ILE A 202 4.45 -26.94 14.10
CA ILE A 202 3.66 -28.03 13.56
C ILE A 202 4.51 -28.79 12.56
N HIS A 203 4.67 -30.08 12.79
CA HIS A 203 5.39 -30.98 11.90
C HIS A 203 4.45 -32.06 11.40
N SER A 204 4.28 -32.14 10.07
CA SER A 204 3.48 -33.16 9.41
C SER A 204 4.43 -34.27 8.91
N VAL A 205 4.26 -35.48 9.42
CA VAL A 205 5.02 -36.65 9.01
C VAL A 205 4.06 -37.74 8.57
N LYS A 206 4.00 -38.00 7.27
CA LYS A 206 2.99 -38.89 6.67
C LYS A 206 1.59 -38.42 7.08
N ASP A 207 0.84 -39.25 7.78
CA ASP A 207 -0.54 -39.00 8.22
C ASP A 207 -0.63 -38.53 9.69
N ASP A 208 0.49 -38.17 10.33
CA ASP A 208 0.54 -37.72 11.74
C ASP A 208 0.98 -36.25 11.83
N LEU A 209 0.33 -35.51 12.75
CA LEU A 209 0.68 -34.15 13.09
C LEU A 209 1.34 -34.10 14.48
N GLN A 210 2.51 -33.54 14.56
CA GLN A 210 3.27 -33.42 15.79
C GLN A 210 3.50 -31.94 16.14
N LEU A 211 3.34 -31.61 17.43
CA LEU A 211 3.70 -30.31 17.99
C LEU A 211 5.09 -30.44 18.61
N LEU A 212 6.05 -29.73 18.03
CA LEU A 212 7.47 -29.84 18.42
C LEU A 212 7.98 -28.48 18.92
N TYR A 213 9.06 -28.55 19.69
CA TYR A 213 9.86 -27.37 20.05
C TYR A 213 9.06 -26.24 20.69
N GLY A 214 8.25 -26.55 21.71
CA GLY A 214 7.53 -25.53 22.49
C GLY A 214 8.50 -24.48 23.05
N VAL A 215 8.32 -23.23 22.65
CA VAL A 215 9.07 -22.07 23.15
C VAL A 215 8.12 -21.08 23.77
N THR A 216 8.58 -20.31 24.75
CA THR A 216 7.76 -19.23 25.31
C THR A 216 7.38 -18.21 24.21
N LEU A 217 6.20 -17.63 24.34
CA LEU A 217 5.71 -16.63 23.36
C LEU A 217 6.68 -15.45 23.22
N GLU A 218 7.28 -14.99 24.33
CA GLU A 218 8.29 -13.94 24.34
C GLU A 218 9.51 -14.32 23.50
N LYS A 219 10.05 -15.53 23.69
CA LYS A 219 11.19 -16.02 22.92
C LYS A 219 10.83 -16.20 21.45
N HIS A 220 9.64 -16.69 21.14
CA HIS A 220 9.14 -16.80 19.78
C HIS A 220 9.07 -15.43 19.08
N GLN A 221 8.47 -14.42 19.77
CA GLN A 221 8.34 -13.05 19.25
C GLN A 221 9.72 -12.40 19.01
N SER A 222 10.66 -12.55 19.95
CA SER A 222 11.99 -11.96 19.82
C SER A 222 12.86 -12.65 18.78
N THR A 223 12.61 -13.93 18.49
CA THR A 223 13.43 -14.71 17.55
C THR A 223 12.80 -14.76 16.16
N PHE A 224 11.59 -15.34 16.04
CA PHE A 224 10.97 -15.58 14.73
C PHE A 224 10.22 -14.37 14.18
N LYS A 225 9.39 -13.70 14.99
CA LYS A 225 8.64 -12.53 14.55
C LYS A 225 9.48 -11.28 14.30
N SER A 226 10.72 -11.24 14.79
CA SER A 226 11.63 -10.12 14.51
C SER A 226 12.32 -10.21 13.15
N ILE A 227 12.37 -11.40 12.55
CA ILE A 227 12.99 -11.62 11.24
C ILE A 227 11.93 -11.38 10.16
N GLU A 228 12.15 -10.36 9.33
CA GLU A 228 11.23 -9.99 8.24
C GLU A 228 11.64 -10.58 6.89
N ALA A 229 12.93 -10.78 6.67
CA ALA A 229 13.45 -11.43 5.47
C ALA A 229 14.77 -12.16 5.73
N LEU A 230 14.98 -13.21 4.95
CA LEU A 230 16.21 -13.95 4.89
C LEU A 230 16.60 -14.13 3.43
N THR A 231 17.82 -13.74 3.09
CA THR A 231 18.46 -14.02 1.80
C THR A 231 19.70 -14.90 2.02
N ASP A 232 20.38 -15.27 0.96
CA ASP A 232 21.62 -16.01 1.05
C ASP A 232 22.70 -15.23 1.81
N SER A 233 22.69 -13.90 1.73
CA SER A 233 23.72 -13.00 2.25
C SER A 233 23.37 -12.31 3.55
N ILE A 234 22.09 -11.99 3.80
CA ILE A 234 21.67 -11.15 4.94
C ILE A 234 20.41 -11.68 5.63
N VAL A 235 20.30 -11.30 6.90
CA VAL A 235 19.05 -11.40 7.69
C VAL A 235 18.54 -10.00 7.91
N VAL A 236 17.26 -9.76 7.60
CA VAL A 236 16.60 -8.47 7.82
C VAL A 236 15.71 -8.54 9.03
N THR A 237 15.86 -7.59 9.93
CA THR A 237 15.05 -7.43 11.14
C THR A 237 14.38 -6.07 11.17
N LYS A 238 13.25 -5.97 11.88
CA LYS A 238 12.46 -4.74 12.01
C LYS A 238 12.41 -4.25 13.45
N LYS A 239 12.52 -2.94 13.63
CA LYS A 239 12.29 -2.27 14.90
C LYS A 239 11.28 -1.15 14.74
N LYS A 240 10.25 -1.16 15.57
CA LYS A 240 9.28 -0.06 15.67
C LYS A 240 9.72 0.89 16.79
N LEU A 241 9.74 2.18 16.51
CA LEU A 241 10.11 3.24 17.44
C LEU A 241 8.95 4.25 17.56
N TYR A 242 8.94 5.01 18.67
CA TYR A 242 7.99 6.10 18.90
C TYR A 242 6.53 5.71 18.66
N SER A 243 6.07 4.67 19.37
CA SER A 243 4.72 4.11 19.24
C SER A 243 4.36 3.70 17.80
N GLY A 244 5.34 3.16 17.07
CA GLY A 244 5.16 2.73 15.69
C GLY A 244 5.11 3.86 14.65
N GLN A 245 5.48 5.09 15.02
CA GLN A 245 5.60 6.21 14.10
C GLN A 245 6.92 6.24 13.32
N GLU A 246 7.82 5.33 13.64
CA GLU A 246 9.07 5.08 12.91
C GLU A 246 9.31 3.59 12.83
N VAL A 247 9.60 3.08 11.65
CA VAL A 247 9.94 1.70 11.37
C VAL A 247 11.32 1.68 10.74
N VAL A 248 12.26 1.04 11.43
CA VAL A 248 13.64 0.89 10.96
C VAL A 248 13.89 -0.57 10.61
N TYR A 249 14.31 -0.82 9.40
CA TYR A 249 14.81 -2.10 8.95
C TYR A 249 16.33 -2.13 9.06
N PHE A 250 16.84 -3.17 9.70
CA PHE A 250 18.26 -3.47 9.80
C PHE A 250 18.56 -4.72 9.02
N TYR A 251 19.72 -4.78 8.40
CA TYR A 251 20.23 -6.04 7.87
C TYR A 251 21.52 -6.44 8.58
N THR A 252 21.65 -7.72 8.84
CA THR A 252 22.85 -8.33 9.39
C THR A 252 23.47 -9.23 8.34
N ASN A 253 24.71 -8.96 7.96
CA ASN A 253 25.43 -9.77 7.02
C ASN A 253 25.81 -11.12 7.68
N ARG A 254 25.39 -12.23 7.03
CA ARG A 254 25.55 -13.59 7.58
C ARG A 254 27.01 -14.05 7.69
N ASN A 255 27.91 -13.49 6.86
CA ASN A 255 29.31 -13.91 6.83
C ASN A 255 30.16 -13.25 7.92
N ASN A 256 29.91 -11.98 8.23
CA ASN A 256 30.71 -11.19 9.16
C ASN A 256 29.96 -10.67 10.38
N GLY A 257 28.67 -10.91 10.48
CA GLY A 257 27.83 -10.46 11.60
C GLY A 257 27.63 -8.94 11.68
N LYS A 258 28.10 -8.14 10.70
CA LYS A 258 27.93 -6.69 10.71
C LYS A 258 26.48 -6.31 10.47
N THR A 259 25.93 -5.46 11.33
CA THR A 259 24.57 -4.94 11.22
C THR A 259 24.58 -3.49 10.78
N GLU A 260 23.76 -3.16 9.79
CA GLU A 260 23.58 -1.81 9.25
C GLU A 260 22.09 -1.50 9.03
N VAL A 261 21.76 -0.21 8.90
CA VAL A 261 20.41 0.21 8.56
C VAL A 261 20.16 -0.04 7.07
N LEU A 262 19.08 -0.73 6.76
CA LEU A 262 18.62 -0.95 5.40
C LEU A 262 17.69 0.18 4.94
N CYS A 263 16.68 0.51 5.75
CA CYS A 263 15.68 1.53 5.47
C CYS A 263 15.08 2.10 6.75
N ASP A 264 14.80 3.40 6.75
CA ASP A 264 14.12 4.11 7.82
C ASP A 264 12.89 4.82 7.24
N VAL A 265 11.71 4.45 7.73
CA VAL A 265 10.42 5.04 7.32
C VAL A 265 9.74 5.64 8.54
N TYR A 266 9.31 6.89 8.43
CA TYR A 266 8.66 7.60 9.53
C TYR A 266 7.39 8.32 9.09
N GLY A 267 6.41 8.32 9.98
CA GLY A 267 5.13 9.01 9.81
C GLY A 267 5.20 10.49 10.17
N SER A 268 4.19 11.23 9.76
CA SER A 268 4.04 12.67 10.04
C SER A 268 3.97 13.00 11.54
N SER A 269 3.49 12.06 12.36
CA SER A 269 3.36 12.24 13.82
C SER A 269 4.60 11.82 14.61
N ARG A 270 5.72 11.51 13.94
CA ARG A 270 6.96 11.04 14.59
C ARG A 270 7.50 12.03 15.63
N GLU A 271 7.55 13.32 15.31
CA GLU A 271 8.09 14.34 16.24
C GLU A 271 7.18 14.52 17.47
N MET A 272 5.87 14.46 17.29
CA MET A 272 4.92 14.46 18.41
C MET A 272 5.13 13.24 19.32
N ALA A 273 5.29 12.06 18.74
CA ALA A 273 5.54 10.82 19.47
C ALA A 273 6.87 10.84 20.25
N LYS A 274 7.93 11.46 19.68
CA LYS A 274 9.20 11.68 20.36
C LYS A 274 9.05 12.59 21.56
N ASN A 275 8.35 13.72 21.42
CA ASN A 275 8.14 14.67 22.49
C ASN A 275 7.37 14.03 23.64
N TRP A 276 6.29 13.30 23.37
CA TRP A 276 5.54 12.57 24.40
C TRP A 276 6.41 11.57 25.17
N ARG A 277 7.26 10.82 24.46
CA ARG A 277 8.20 9.90 25.13
C ARG A 277 9.20 10.65 26.00
N MET A 278 9.70 11.78 25.56
CA MET A 278 10.63 12.58 26.38
C MET A 278 9.96 13.16 27.62
N ASP A 279 8.70 13.57 27.53
CA ASP A 279 7.93 14.08 28.65
C ASP A 279 7.60 12.94 29.63
N GLU A 280 7.27 11.74 29.15
CA GLU A 280 7.10 10.54 29.98
C GLU A 280 8.37 10.19 30.75
N ILE A 281 9.53 10.24 30.11
CA ILE A 281 10.83 9.99 30.74
C ILE A 281 11.14 11.07 31.81
N ARG A 282 10.87 12.34 31.50
CA ARG A 282 11.06 13.46 32.44
C ARG A 282 10.16 13.30 33.67
N LEU A 283 8.89 12.96 33.48
CA LEU A 283 7.93 12.73 34.54
C LEU A 283 8.36 11.57 35.44
N ARG A 284 8.76 10.45 34.87
CA ARG A 284 9.26 9.30 35.64
C ARG A 284 10.51 9.62 36.46
N ARG A 285 11.46 10.36 35.89
CA ARG A 285 12.65 10.85 36.62
C ARG A 285 12.29 11.80 37.78
N ALA A 286 11.27 12.63 37.61
CA ALA A 286 10.80 13.53 38.65
C ALA A 286 10.10 12.76 39.77
N LEU A 287 9.38 11.67 39.49
CA LEU A 287 8.68 10.86 40.47
C LEU A 287 9.60 9.84 41.19
N ASN A 288 10.64 9.35 40.50
CA ASN A 288 11.56 8.35 41.03
C ASN A 288 13.04 8.78 40.86
N PRO A 289 13.49 9.80 41.62
CA PRO A 289 14.88 10.25 41.55
C PRO A 289 15.83 9.18 42.09
N GLY A 290 16.54 8.47 41.20
CA GLY A 290 17.52 7.44 41.55
C GLY A 290 17.33 6.11 40.84
N GLU A 291 16.26 5.91 40.09
CA GLU A 291 16.15 4.77 39.20
C GLU A 291 16.94 4.96 37.92
N SER A 292 17.54 3.85 37.45
CA SER A 292 18.32 3.82 36.21
C SER A 292 17.48 4.18 34.99
N ASP A 293 18.09 4.74 33.96
CA ASP A 293 17.46 5.14 32.69
C ASP A 293 16.77 3.99 31.90
N PHE A 294 16.78 2.79 32.44
CA PHE A 294 16.11 1.61 31.89
C PHE A 294 14.63 1.62 32.35
N VAL A 295 13.79 2.29 31.59
CA VAL A 295 12.34 2.20 31.75
C VAL A 295 11.92 0.82 31.25
N ASN A 296 11.49 -0.04 32.17
CA ASN A 296 10.84 -1.30 31.82
C ASN A 296 9.55 -0.97 31.05
N PRO A 297 9.42 -1.36 29.76
CA PRO A 297 8.21 -1.06 29.00
C PRO A 297 6.94 -1.75 29.54
N TYR A 298 7.08 -2.62 30.53
CA TYR A 298 6.00 -3.41 31.15
C TYR A 298 5.58 -2.93 32.53
N GLU A 299 6.18 -1.87 33.09
CA GLU A 299 5.74 -1.30 34.36
C GLU A 299 4.44 -0.51 34.21
N LYS A 300 3.46 -0.86 35.08
CA LYS A 300 2.11 -0.29 35.06
C LYS A 300 2.12 1.22 35.37
N PRO A 301 1.39 2.03 34.59
CA PRO A 301 1.20 3.44 34.89
C PRO A 301 0.24 3.67 36.06
N LEU A 302 0.29 4.85 36.68
CA LEU A 302 -0.66 5.36 37.67
C LEU A 302 -2.08 5.50 37.05
N GLU A 303 -3.10 5.01 37.77
CA GLU A 303 -4.30 4.33 37.29
C GLU A 303 -5.33 5.06 36.40
N TRP A 304 -5.41 6.36 36.32
CA TRP A 304 -6.48 7.01 35.53
C TRP A 304 -5.97 8.03 34.50
N GLU A 305 -5.10 8.91 34.89
CA GLU A 305 -4.48 9.91 33.97
C GLU A 305 -3.64 9.23 32.88
N ALA A 306 -3.08 8.06 33.21
CA ALA A 306 -2.36 7.23 32.27
C ALA A 306 -3.30 6.53 31.27
N PHE A 307 -4.53 6.18 31.64
CA PHE A 307 -5.51 5.59 30.73
C PHE A 307 -5.99 6.60 29.67
N GLU A 308 -6.29 7.84 30.07
CA GLU A 308 -6.67 8.89 29.11
C GLU A 308 -5.50 9.27 28.18
N ALA A 309 -4.29 9.37 28.72
CA ALA A 309 -3.09 9.64 27.92
C ALA A 309 -2.78 8.48 26.96
N ASP A 310 -2.95 7.22 27.38
CA ASP A 310 -2.75 6.04 26.54
C ASP A 310 -3.85 5.92 25.47
N MET A 311 -5.10 6.23 25.80
CA MET A 311 -6.20 6.26 24.85
C MET A 311 -5.99 7.35 23.78
N LEU A 312 -5.64 8.58 24.18
CA LEU A 312 -5.29 9.67 23.27
C LEU A 312 -4.10 9.28 22.38
N LYS A 313 -3.08 8.66 22.96
CA LYS A 313 -1.90 8.18 22.25
C LYS A 313 -2.26 7.12 21.20
N ARG A 314 -3.13 6.16 21.51
CA ARG A 314 -3.59 5.13 20.57
C ARG A 314 -4.43 5.71 19.43
N VAL A 315 -5.24 6.74 19.71
CA VAL A 315 -6.06 7.40 18.67
C VAL A 315 -5.20 8.29 17.78
N MET A 316 -4.27 9.07 18.36
CA MET A 316 -3.47 10.04 17.61
C MET A 316 -2.19 9.46 16.99
N LEU A 317 -1.64 8.38 17.56
CA LEU A 317 -0.41 7.74 17.10
C LEU A 317 -0.71 6.34 16.55
N GLN A 318 -1.52 6.25 15.50
CA GLN A 318 -1.70 4.98 14.79
C GLN A 318 -0.38 4.54 14.17
N GLU A 319 0.02 3.30 14.42
CA GLU A 319 1.23 2.73 13.81
C GLU A 319 1.21 2.87 12.29
N ILE A 320 2.35 3.27 11.74
CA ILE A 320 2.50 3.30 10.28
C ILE A 320 2.62 1.88 9.74
N TYR A 321 1.94 1.61 8.64
CA TYR A 321 2.03 0.32 7.95
C TYR A 321 3.17 0.37 6.94
N VAL A 322 4.21 -0.41 7.21
CA VAL A 322 5.41 -0.50 6.37
C VAL A 322 5.74 -1.98 6.21
N PRO A 323 5.13 -2.68 5.27
CA PRO A 323 5.44 -4.09 5.02
C PRO A 323 6.73 -4.25 4.22
N LEU A 324 7.39 -5.39 4.43
CA LEU A 324 8.53 -5.86 3.67
C LEU A 324 8.19 -7.19 3.00
N LEU A 325 8.57 -7.35 1.74
CA LEU A 325 8.47 -8.61 1.01
C LEU A 325 9.85 -9.02 0.49
N ASN A 326 10.15 -10.31 0.63
CA ASN A 326 11.32 -10.93 -0.01
C ASN A 326 10.84 -11.79 -1.19
N ILE A 327 11.19 -11.37 -2.40
CA ILE A 327 10.80 -12.03 -3.65
C ILE A 327 12.07 -12.31 -4.45
N ASP A 328 12.41 -13.57 -4.64
CA ASP A 328 13.61 -14.00 -5.36
C ASP A 328 14.90 -13.34 -4.85
N ASN A 329 15.10 -13.35 -3.53
CA ASN A 329 16.23 -12.71 -2.85
C ASN A 329 16.32 -11.19 -3.07
N LYS A 330 15.31 -10.55 -3.64
CA LYS A 330 15.16 -9.10 -3.67
C LYS A 330 14.21 -8.63 -2.57
N ILE A 331 14.57 -7.55 -1.92
CA ILE A 331 13.80 -7.00 -0.81
C ILE A 331 13.02 -5.79 -1.30
N TYR A 332 11.72 -5.78 -1.06
CA TYR A 332 10.80 -4.71 -1.39
C TYR A 332 10.21 -4.14 -0.08
N ILE A 333 10.43 -2.85 0.19
CA ILE A 333 9.89 -2.16 1.36
C ILE A 333 8.90 -1.12 0.89
N PHE A 334 7.66 -1.22 1.35
CA PHE A 334 6.59 -0.31 0.97
C PHE A 334 6.51 0.84 1.96
N ASP A 335 6.84 2.03 1.50
CA ASP A 335 6.73 3.29 2.23
C ASP A 335 5.47 4.04 1.78
N PHE A 336 4.35 3.80 2.45
CA PHE A 336 3.08 4.48 2.19
C PHE A 336 3.03 5.91 2.74
N GLN A 337 4.08 6.38 3.41
CA GLN A 337 4.20 7.77 3.86
C GLN A 337 4.78 8.67 2.77
N LYS A 338 5.60 8.09 1.90
CA LYS A 338 6.26 8.78 0.79
C LYS A 338 5.81 8.28 -0.58
N ASP A 339 4.88 7.31 -0.62
CA ASP A 339 4.31 6.74 -1.83
C ASP A 339 5.34 6.01 -2.71
N TYR A 340 6.26 5.24 -2.08
CA TYR A 340 7.29 4.50 -2.78
C TYR A 340 7.41 3.04 -2.33
N ILE A 341 7.87 2.19 -3.26
CA ILE A 341 8.46 0.87 -2.96
C ILE A 341 9.97 1.00 -3.12
N TYR A 342 10.73 0.82 -2.05
CA TYR A 342 12.19 0.73 -2.12
C TYR A 342 12.62 -0.69 -2.43
N LYS A 343 13.60 -0.84 -3.35
CA LYS A 343 14.11 -2.12 -3.82
C LYS A 343 15.57 -2.29 -3.43
N TYR A 344 15.90 -3.47 -2.90
CA TYR A 344 17.26 -3.84 -2.51
C TYR A 344 17.60 -5.23 -3.06
N ASP A 345 18.89 -5.48 -3.29
CA ASP A 345 19.38 -6.80 -3.68
C ASP A 345 19.56 -7.74 -2.47
N GLU A 346 20.00 -8.96 -2.73
CA GLU A 346 20.28 -9.99 -1.73
C GLU A 346 21.32 -9.60 -0.67
N LYS A 347 22.12 -8.57 -0.93
CA LYS A 347 23.20 -8.06 -0.04
C LYS A 347 22.77 -6.79 0.70
N GLY A 348 21.54 -6.31 0.49
CA GLY A 348 21.03 -5.06 1.07
C GLY A 348 21.47 -3.81 0.33
N LYS A 349 22.03 -3.92 -0.89
CA LYS A 349 22.36 -2.77 -1.73
C LYS A 349 21.09 -2.19 -2.36
N TYR A 350 20.92 -0.89 -2.24
CA TYR A 350 19.81 -0.16 -2.86
C TYR A 350 19.86 -0.26 -4.39
N LEU A 351 18.75 -0.68 -5.00
CA LEU A 351 18.58 -0.82 -6.44
C LEU A 351 17.77 0.31 -7.07
N GLY A 352 16.90 0.95 -6.30
CA GLY A 352 16.02 2.00 -6.77
C GLY A 352 14.69 2.02 -6.04
N LYS A 353 13.77 2.87 -6.52
CA LYS A 353 12.42 2.96 -5.98
C LYS A 353 11.38 3.05 -7.09
N THR A 354 10.17 2.59 -6.81
CA THR A 354 9.00 2.69 -7.68
C THR A 354 7.94 3.54 -6.98
N GLU A 355 7.36 4.49 -7.67
CA GLU A 355 6.23 5.27 -7.16
C GLU A 355 4.95 4.44 -7.15
N ILE A 356 4.13 4.60 -6.10
CA ILE A 356 2.85 3.91 -5.93
C ILE A 356 1.73 4.88 -5.59
N SER A 357 0.55 4.62 -6.14
CA SER A 357 -0.62 5.47 -5.90
C SER A 357 -1.89 4.68 -5.54
N PHE A 358 -1.85 3.35 -5.63
CA PHE A 358 -3.01 2.50 -5.44
C PHE A 358 -3.67 2.65 -4.06
N HIS A 359 -2.92 3.03 -3.04
CA HIS A 359 -3.38 3.26 -1.66
C HIS A 359 -3.91 4.67 -1.42
N LEU A 360 -3.71 5.60 -2.35
CA LEU A 360 -4.15 6.99 -2.22
C LEU A 360 -5.64 7.12 -2.49
N LYS A 361 -6.31 7.99 -1.73
CA LYS A 361 -7.70 8.36 -2.03
C LYS A 361 -7.77 9.08 -3.37
N SER A 362 -8.75 8.74 -4.19
CA SER A 362 -9.03 9.51 -5.38
C SER A 362 -9.35 10.97 -5.00
N ARG A 363 -8.59 11.92 -5.52
CA ARG A 363 -8.83 13.36 -5.28
C ARG A 363 -10.17 13.84 -5.85
N TYR A 364 -10.82 13.03 -6.67
CA TYR A 364 -12.08 13.35 -7.37
C TYR A 364 -13.30 12.63 -6.79
N ALA A 365 -13.10 11.81 -5.76
CA ALA A 365 -14.21 11.18 -5.10
C ALA A 365 -15.05 12.25 -4.39
N ARG A 366 -16.37 12.26 -4.63
CA ARG A 366 -17.31 13.13 -3.92
C ARG A 366 -17.20 12.86 -2.42
N ARG A 367 -17.43 13.89 -1.59
CA ARG A 367 -17.35 13.82 -0.11
C ARG A 367 -18.16 12.68 0.51
N ASP A 368 -19.11 12.14 -0.22
CA ASP A 368 -20.06 11.11 0.21
C ASP A 368 -19.70 9.69 -0.25
N ALA A 369 -18.66 9.54 -1.09
CA ALA A 369 -18.15 8.21 -1.40
C ALA A 369 -17.29 7.75 -0.23
N LEU A 370 -17.52 6.56 0.29
CA LEU A 370 -16.68 5.85 1.26
C LEU A 370 -15.34 5.50 0.57
N ASP A 371 -14.49 6.50 0.46
CA ASP A 371 -13.47 6.65 -0.56
C ASP A 371 -12.16 6.05 -0.16
N ASN A 372 -11.77 5.11 -0.89
CA ASN A 372 -10.62 4.27 -0.76
C ASN A 372 -10.73 3.29 0.42
N PRO A 373 -11.42 2.19 0.21
CA PRO A 373 -11.56 1.12 1.19
C PRO A 373 -10.26 0.32 1.39
N TRP A 374 -9.08 0.88 1.09
CA TRP A 374 -7.82 0.21 1.30
C TRP A 374 -7.61 -0.13 2.78
N ASP A 375 -7.47 -1.42 3.07
CA ASP A 375 -7.43 -1.98 4.42
C ASP A 375 -6.03 -1.97 5.05
N LYS A 376 -5.06 -1.28 4.45
CA LYS A 376 -3.64 -1.31 4.85
C LYS A 376 -3.12 -2.74 4.99
N LYS A 377 -3.47 -3.61 4.03
CA LYS A 377 -3.04 -4.99 4.00
C LYS A 377 -2.55 -5.38 2.61
N LEU A 378 -1.35 -5.93 2.55
CA LEU A 378 -0.81 -6.61 1.38
C LEU A 378 -0.86 -8.12 1.61
N ILE A 379 -1.21 -8.86 0.56
CA ILE A 379 -1.22 -10.32 0.54
C ILE A 379 -0.21 -10.76 -0.52
N TYR A 380 0.66 -11.68 -0.15
CA TYR A 380 1.70 -12.19 -1.05
C TYR A 380 1.43 -13.65 -1.41
N ASP A 381 1.20 -13.89 -2.69
CA ASP A 381 1.19 -15.24 -3.26
C ASP A 381 2.62 -15.70 -3.53
N LYS A 382 3.14 -16.53 -2.63
CA LYS A 382 4.51 -17.02 -2.71
C LYS A 382 4.76 -17.92 -3.91
N ALA A 383 3.74 -18.70 -4.36
CA ALA A 383 3.86 -19.63 -5.47
C ALA A 383 4.02 -18.89 -6.81
N ARG A 384 3.23 -17.82 -7.00
CA ARG A 384 3.25 -17.01 -8.22
C ARG A 384 4.10 -15.74 -8.12
N LYS A 385 4.59 -15.42 -6.91
CA LYS A 385 5.36 -14.21 -6.63
C LYS A 385 4.58 -12.93 -6.92
N GLU A 386 3.28 -12.97 -6.62
CA GLU A 386 2.33 -11.91 -6.89
C GLU A 386 1.91 -11.21 -5.61
N VAL A 387 1.69 -9.90 -5.69
CA VAL A 387 1.31 -9.08 -4.54
C VAL A 387 -0.06 -8.46 -4.79
N TYR A 388 -0.91 -8.55 -3.79
CA TYR A 388 -2.26 -8.04 -3.82
C TYR A 388 -2.48 -7.03 -2.70
N ALA A 389 -3.10 -5.90 -3.01
CA ALA A 389 -3.59 -4.93 -2.04
C ALA A 389 -5.06 -5.22 -1.73
N GLN A 390 -5.40 -5.33 -0.43
CA GLN A 390 -6.76 -5.59 0.03
C GLN A 390 -7.55 -4.31 0.24
N TYR A 391 -8.79 -4.30 -0.26
CA TYR A 391 -9.76 -3.21 -0.08
C TYR A 391 -11.05 -3.77 0.50
N ILE A 392 -11.69 -3.01 1.39
CA ILE A 392 -12.96 -3.40 2.00
C ILE A 392 -13.96 -2.26 1.83
N SER A 393 -15.10 -2.54 1.21
CA SER A 393 -16.21 -1.59 1.06
C SER A 393 -17.53 -2.28 1.32
N SER A 394 -18.28 -1.79 2.31
CA SER A 394 -19.61 -2.30 2.66
C SER A 394 -19.66 -3.83 2.86
N GLY A 395 -18.58 -4.39 3.40
CA GLY A 395 -18.44 -5.84 3.64
C GLY A 395 -17.95 -6.66 2.44
N THR A 396 -17.84 -6.07 1.27
CA THR A 396 -17.24 -6.71 0.09
C THR A 396 -15.72 -6.47 0.09
N VAL A 397 -14.95 -7.51 -0.13
CA VAL A 397 -13.49 -7.41 -0.27
C VAL A 397 -13.11 -7.42 -1.73
N THR A 398 -12.18 -6.55 -2.07
CA THR A 398 -11.55 -6.48 -3.39
C THR A 398 -10.04 -6.64 -3.24
N LEU A 399 -9.45 -7.53 -4.01
CA LEU A 399 -8.00 -7.68 -4.11
C LEU A 399 -7.52 -7.06 -5.42
N LYS A 400 -6.55 -6.16 -5.34
CA LYS A 400 -5.92 -5.55 -6.52
C LYS A 400 -4.49 -6.04 -6.63
N LYS A 401 -4.17 -6.71 -7.73
CA LYS A 401 -2.82 -7.18 -8.05
C LYS A 401 -1.94 -6.00 -8.44
N ILE A 402 -0.76 -5.93 -7.83
CA ILE A 402 0.16 -4.80 -7.98
C ILE A 402 1.38 -5.25 -8.79
N ASP A 403 1.74 -4.47 -9.82
CA ASP A 403 3.02 -4.59 -10.50
C ASP A 403 4.10 -3.87 -9.68
N LEU A 404 5.08 -4.62 -9.21
CA LEU A 404 6.17 -4.08 -8.38
C LEU A 404 7.19 -3.26 -9.18
N GLU A 405 7.21 -3.38 -10.50
CA GLU A 405 8.18 -2.64 -11.34
C GLU A 405 7.69 -1.21 -11.63
N ASN A 406 6.39 -1.04 -11.84
CA ASN A 406 5.81 0.28 -12.16
C ASN A 406 4.84 0.82 -11.11
N GLY A 407 4.48 0.04 -10.08
CA GLY A 407 3.61 0.45 -8.98
C GLY A 407 2.11 0.50 -9.32
N ASN A 408 1.72 0.04 -10.50
CA ASN A 408 0.34 0.10 -10.98
C ASN A 408 -0.49 -1.12 -10.56
N VAL A 409 -1.81 -0.93 -10.53
CA VAL A 409 -2.76 -2.04 -10.46
C VAL A 409 -2.86 -2.65 -11.85
N ILE A 410 -2.64 -3.96 -11.96
CA ILE A 410 -2.71 -4.71 -13.21
C ILE A 410 -3.95 -5.58 -13.30
N ASP A 411 -4.56 -5.92 -12.15
CA ASP A 411 -5.74 -6.77 -12.11
C ASP A 411 -6.57 -6.51 -10.86
N THR A 412 -7.87 -6.88 -10.90
CA THR A 412 -8.79 -6.63 -9.78
C THR A 412 -9.74 -7.80 -9.61
N TYR A 413 -9.81 -8.38 -8.41
CA TYR A 413 -10.64 -9.51 -8.03
C TYR A 413 -11.62 -9.08 -6.94
N VAL A 414 -12.92 -9.21 -7.19
CA VAL A 414 -13.98 -8.85 -6.23
C VAL A 414 -14.53 -10.13 -5.62
N LEU A 415 -14.57 -10.19 -4.29
CA LEU A 415 -15.19 -11.26 -3.52
C LEU A 415 -16.61 -10.84 -3.15
N ASP A 416 -17.55 -11.02 -4.07
CA ASP A 416 -18.94 -10.59 -3.97
C ASP A 416 -19.92 -11.73 -3.59
N ASP A 417 -19.43 -12.98 -3.59
CA ASP A 417 -20.23 -14.14 -3.20
C ASP A 417 -20.56 -14.19 -1.70
N HIS A 418 -19.65 -13.64 -0.87
CA HIS A 418 -19.81 -13.60 0.58
C HIS A 418 -19.46 -12.23 1.14
N TYR A 419 -20.27 -11.75 2.08
CA TYR A 419 -19.99 -10.53 2.84
C TYR A 419 -19.07 -10.80 4.01
N PHE A 420 -18.17 -9.84 4.29
CA PHE A 420 -17.22 -9.89 5.41
C PHE A 420 -16.30 -11.14 5.40
N PRO A 421 -15.65 -11.47 4.24
CA PRO A 421 -14.66 -12.53 4.24
C PRO A 421 -13.47 -12.13 5.11
N GLU A 422 -13.02 -13.05 5.96
CA GLU A 422 -11.92 -12.87 6.90
C GLU A 422 -10.72 -13.75 6.55
N ASN A 423 -9.56 -13.47 7.13
CA ASN A 423 -8.32 -14.23 6.99
C ASN A 423 -7.97 -14.59 5.54
N ILE A 424 -8.03 -13.60 4.65
CA ILE A 424 -7.83 -13.81 3.21
C ILE A 424 -6.36 -14.12 2.95
N GLN A 425 -6.12 -15.22 2.24
CA GLN A 425 -4.81 -15.67 1.77
C GLN A 425 -4.88 -15.99 0.27
N VAL A 426 -3.77 -15.86 -0.42
CA VAL A 426 -3.66 -16.24 -1.85
C VAL A 426 -2.50 -17.22 -2.00
N TYR A 427 -2.74 -18.34 -2.66
CA TYR A 427 -1.74 -19.32 -2.95
C TYR A 427 -1.98 -19.93 -4.35
N ASP A 428 -0.96 -19.94 -5.18
CA ASP A 428 -0.98 -20.37 -6.59
C ASP A 428 -2.16 -19.80 -7.40
N GLY A 429 -2.47 -18.51 -7.17
CA GLY A 429 -3.54 -17.81 -7.85
C GLY A 429 -4.95 -18.18 -7.37
N VAL A 430 -5.09 -18.92 -6.28
CA VAL A 430 -6.37 -19.23 -5.66
C VAL A 430 -6.53 -18.39 -4.39
N ILE A 431 -7.67 -17.71 -4.25
CA ILE A 431 -8.01 -16.92 -3.08
C ILE A 431 -8.74 -17.80 -2.09
N TYR A 432 -8.23 -17.90 -0.87
CA TYR A 432 -8.83 -18.61 0.26
C TYR A 432 -9.33 -17.58 1.28
N TYR A 433 -10.47 -17.85 1.90
CA TYR A 433 -11.02 -16.98 2.94
C TYR A 433 -12.01 -17.71 3.85
N GLN A 434 -12.24 -17.16 5.04
CA GLN A 434 -13.33 -17.54 5.94
C GLN A 434 -14.48 -16.54 5.80
N PHE A 435 -15.72 -16.97 6.04
CA PHE A 435 -16.87 -16.09 6.14
C PHE A 435 -17.75 -16.46 7.35
N ILE A 436 -18.61 -15.56 7.76
CA ILE A 436 -19.31 -15.58 9.07
C ILE A 436 -20.09 -16.86 9.36
N ASP A 437 -20.45 -17.63 8.35
CA ASP A 437 -21.15 -18.92 8.55
C ASP A 437 -20.18 -20.05 8.94
N THR A 438 -18.96 -19.71 9.40
CA THR A 438 -17.94 -20.61 9.98
C THR A 438 -17.35 -21.65 9.02
N ARG A 439 -17.47 -21.44 7.73
CA ARG A 439 -16.97 -22.34 6.71
C ARG A 439 -15.80 -21.71 5.97
N MET A 440 -14.81 -22.53 5.66
CA MET A 440 -13.71 -22.12 4.80
C MET A 440 -14.04 -22.38 3.32
N THR A 441 -13.89 -21.37 2.48
CA THR A 441 -14.17 -21.49 1.04
C THR A 441 -12.95 -21.19 0.22
N PHE A 442 -12.92 -21.79 -1.00
CA PHE A 442 -12.04 -21.35 -2.07
C PHE A 442 -12.65 -20.12 -2.74
N GLY A 443 -11.87 -19.09 -2.91
CA GLY A 443 -12.25 -17.92 -3.69
C GLY A 443 -12.09 -18.13 -5.20
N LYS A 444 -12.29 -17.05 -5.96
CA LYS A 444 -12.10 -17.00 -7.40
C LYS A 444 -10.69 -17.43 -7.81
N ASP A 445 -10.63 -18.24 -8.88
CA ASP A 445 -9.37 -18.64 -9.50
C ASP A 445 -8.77 -17.45 -10.25
N CYS A 446 -7.59 -16.99 -9.84
CA CYS A 446 -6.85 -15.91 -10.50
C CYS A 446 -5.98 -16.41 -11.66
N ARG A 447 -6.20 -17.65 -12.12
CA ARG A 447 -5.40 -18.30 -13.16
C ARG A 447 -5.84 -17.97 -14.58
N SER A 448 -6.46 -16.84 -14.85
CA SER A 448 -6.82 -16.39 -16.20
C SER A 448 -5.70 -15.63 -16.88
#